data_cccc7f7b6444911b66f627c25c4d4360
#
_entry.id   cccc7f7b6444911b66f627c25c4d4360
#
_cell.length_a   1.000
_cell.length_b   1.000
_cell.length_c   1.000
_cell.angle_alpha   90.00
_cell.angle_beta   90.00
_cell.angle_gamma   90.00
#
_symmetry.space_group_name_H-M   'P 1'
#
loop_
_entity.id
_entity.type
_entity.pdbx_description
1 polymer ?
#
loop_
_entity_poly.entity_id
_entity_poly.type
_entity_poly.pdbx_seq_one_letter_code
_entity_poly.pdbx_strand_id
1 'polypeptide(L)'
;MKPFDVYPLYDVNIVRGKGCNVWDSDGQEYLDLYGGHAVISIGHSHPHYIECITRQLNRLGFYSNSVINKLQEELAERLGKASGYDDYSLFLINSGAEANENALKLASFQNGRTRVLAASHAFHGRTSLAVEATDNPKINAPINSNGHTTFLPMNDLDAFKAELGKGDVCAVIIECIQGVGGIRLATAEFMQGLRKACDDTG
;
A
#
# COMPACT_ATOMS: atom_id res chain seq x y z
N MET A 1 -2.70 27.36 15.77
CA MET A 1 -2.46 25.92 15.81
C MET A 1 -1.37 25.61 14.81
N LYS A 2 -0.43 24.71 15.09
CA LYS A 2 0.63 24.30 14.15
C LYS A 2 0.36 22.86 13.73
N PRO A 3 0.75 22.44 12.49
CA PRO A 3 0.79 21.02 12.13
C PRO A 3 1.65 20.24 13.14
N PHE A 4 1.28 18.98 13.42
CA PHE A 4 2.10 18.12 14.26
C PHE A 4 3.33 17.67 13.47
N ASP A 5 4.51 17.78 14.09
CA ASP A 5 5.79 17.46 13.48
C ASP A 5 5.99 15.94 13.47
N VAL A 6 5.60 15.30 12.36
CA VAL A 6 5.66 13.83 12.15
C VAL A 6 6.79 13.44 11.22
N TYR A 7 7.19 14.33 10.30
CA TYR A 7 8.16 14.04 9.25
C TYR A 7 9.22 15.10 9.15
N PRO A 8 10.47 14.74 8.84
CA PRO A 8 11.45 15.72 8.39
C PRO A 8 10.94 16.34 7.08
N LEU A 9 10.87 17.68 7.04
CA LEU A 9 10.46 18.42 5.85
C LEU A 9 11.69 18.95 5.13
N TYR A 10 11.64 18.94 3.79
CA TYR A 10 12.54 19.75 2.97
C TYR A 10 12.05 21.20 2.99
N ASP A 11 12.97 22.15 3.02
CA ASP A 11 12.67 23.59 2.98
C ASP A 11 12.36 24.03 1.52
N VAL A 12 11.29 23.45 0.96
CA VAL A 12 10.79 23.77 -0.38
C VAL A 12 9.27 23.78 -0.35
N ASN A 13 8.67 24.88 -0.77
CA ASN A 13 7.22 25.03 -0.83
C ASN A 13 6.72 24.88 -2.27
N ILE A 14 6.34 23.66 -2.68
CA ILE A 14 5.79 23.40 -4.02
C ILE A 14 4.35 23.91 -4.11
N VAL A 15 4.09 24.79 -5.08
CA VAL A 15 2.79 25.47 -5.25
C VAL A 15 2.12 25.19 -6.59
N ARG A 16 2.81 24.61 -7.56
CA ARG A 16 2.27 24.31 -8.90
C ARG A 16 2.91 23.06 -9.47
N GLY A 17 2.13 22.30 -10.24
CA GLY A 17 2.62 21.14 -11.00
C GLY A 17 1.95 21.03 -12.35
N LYS A 18 2.69 20.53 -13.36
CA LYS A 18 2.17 20.19 -14.70
C LYS A 18 3.00 19.05 -15.31
N GLY A 19 2.36 17.95 -15.63
CA GLY A 19 3.06 16.76 -16.12
C GLY A 19 4.10 16.27 -15.10
N CYS A 20 5.35 16.19 -15.48
CA CYS A 20 6.47 15.78 -14.61
C CYS A 20 7.21 16.96 -13.96
N ASN A 21 6.75 18.19 -14.12
CA ASN A 21 7.41 19.37 -13.57
C ASN A 21 6.60 19.99 -12.44
N VAL A 22 7.29 20.49 -11.42
CA VAL A 22 6.71 21.24 -10.31
C VAL A 22 7.45 22.56 -10.11
N TRP A 23 6.81 23.53 -9.49
CA TRP A 23 7.39 24.84 -9.19
C TRP A 23 7.13 25.20 -7.74
N ASP A 24 8.14 25.78 -7.10
CA ASP A 24 8.02 26.30 -5.75
C ASP A 24 7.45 27.72 -5.72
N SER A 25 7.31 28.25 -4.49
CA SER A 25 6.80 29.61 -4.26
C SER A 25 7.69 30.71 -4.84
N ASP A 26 8.97 30.46 -5.09
CA ASP A 26 9.93 31.40 -5.67
C ASP A 26 9.96 31.30 -7.20
N GLY A 27 9.19 30.38 -7.79
CA GLY A 27 9.08 30.15 -9.20
C GLY A 27 10.15 29.24 -9.78
N GLN A 28 10.98 28.64 -8.94
CA GLN A 28 12.00 27.68 -9.39
C GLN A 28 11.31 26.40 -9.88
N GLU A 29 11.71 25.94 -11.05
CA GLU A 29 11.23 24.71 -11.67
C GLU A 29 12.07 23.50 -11.25
N TYR A 30 11.40 22.37 -11.00
CA TYR A 30 12.00 21.09 -10.69
C TYR A 30 11.39 19.98 -11.55
N LEU A 31 12.22 19.04 -12.00
CA LEU A 31 11.75 17.79 -12.55
C LEU A 31 11.35 16.86 -11.39
N ASP A 32 10.07 16.52 -11.33
CA ASP A 32 9.53 15.66 -10.27
C ASP A 32 9.69 14.18 -10.64
N LEU A 33 10.73 13.54 -10.11
CA LEU A 33 10.96 12.10 -10.18
C LEU A 33 10.39 11.33 -8.98
N TYR A 34 9.74 12.04 -8.06
CA TYR A 34 9.19 11.48 -6.83
C TYR A 34 7.67 11.23 -6.91
N GLY A 35 6.95 12.10 -7.62
CA GLY A 35 5.50 12.00 -7.82
C GLY A 35 4.69 11.97 -6.53
N GLY A 36 5.18 12.59 -5.45
CA GLY A 36 4.52 12.57 -4.15
C GLY A 36 4.30 11.14 -3.62
N HIS A 37 5.37 10.40 -3.35
CA HIS A 37 5.36 8.97 -3.02
C HIS A 37 4.76 8.09 -4.14
N ALA A 38 5.06 8.41 -5.40
CA ALA A 38 4.56 7.73 -6.60
C ALA A 38 3.01 7.75 -6.75
N VAL A 39 2.32 8.67 -6.08
CA VAL A 39 0.85 8.75 -6.09
C VAL A 39 0.33 9.36 -7.40
N ILE A 40 0.99 10.41 -7.93
CA ILE A 40 0.53 11.13 -9.11
C ILE A 40 1.08 10.52 -10.42
N SER A 41 0.82 9.24 -10.65
CA SER A 41 1.34 8.46 -11.77
C SER A 41 0.95 8.97 -13.16
N ILE A 42 -0.15 9.72 -13.28
CA ILE A 42 -0.61 10.33 -14.56
C ILE A 42 -0.02 11.71 -14.81
N GLY A 43 0.85 12.20 -13.92
CA GLY A 43 1.39 13.55 -13.94
C GLY A 43 0.49 14.60 -13.31
N HIS A 44 1.13 15.69 -12.86
CA HIS A 44 0.45 16.80 -12.20
C HIS A 44 -0.54 17.50 -13.14
N SER A 45 -1.69 17.86 -12.60
CA SER A 45 -2.71 18.68 -13.27
C SER A 45 -3.16 18.10 -14.63
N HIS A 46 -3.29 16.77 -14.73
CA HIS A 46 -3.76 16.13 -15.96
C HIS A 46 -5.18 16.64 -16.32
N PRO A 47 -5.39 17.20 -17.52
CA PRO A 47 -6.63 17.93 -17.84
C PRO A 47 -7.89 17.05 -17.76
N HIS A 48 -7.81 15.80 -18.23
CA HIS A 48 -8.93 14.86 -18.16
C HIS A 48 -9.30 14.50 -16.71
N TYR A 49 -8.29 14.32 -15.84
CA TYR A 49 -8.51 14.06 -14.42
C TYR A 49 -9.24 15.25 -13.75
N ILE A 50 -8.75 16.47 -14.00
CA ILE A 50 -9.37 17.70 -13.47
C ILE A 50 -10.82 17.81 -13.95
N GLU A 51 -11.07 17.61 -15.24
CA GLU A 51 -12.42 17.65 -15.82
C GLU A 51 -13.36 16.64 -15.14
N CYS A 52 -12.94 15.39 -15.01
CA CYS A 52 -13.75 14.33 -14.41
C CYS A 52 -14.09 14.63 -12.94
N ILE A 53 -13.10 15.05 -12.14
CA ILE A 53 -13.31 15.37 -10.73
C ILE A 53 -14.22 16.60 -10.59
N THR A 54 -13.96 17.68 -11.35
CA THR A 54 -14.78 18.90 -11.30
C THR A 54 -16.22 18.60 -11.69
N ARG A 55 -16.43 17.84 -12.76
CA ARG A 55 -17.76 17.43 -13.19
C ARG A 55 -18.51 16.63 -12.13
N GLN A 56 -17.82 15.67 -11.49
CA GLN A 56 -18.44 14.86 -10.44
C GLN A 56 -18.74 15.67 -9.18
N LEU A 57 -17.84 16.56 -8.75
CA LEU A 57 -18.06 17.43 -7.60
C LEU A 57 -19.28 18.37 -7.80
N ASN A 58 -19.48 18.88 -9.02
CA ASN A 58 -20.66 19.69 -9.35
C ASN A 58 -21.99 18.90 -9.34
N ARG A 59 -21.95 17.56 -9.42
CA ARG A 59 -23.15 16.70 -9.37
C ARG A 59 -23.39 16.18 -7.96
N LEU A 60 -22.38 15.52 -7.38
CA LEU A 60 -22.43 14.92 -6.06
C LEU A 60 -21.01 14.59 -5.60
N GLY A 61 -20.49 15.35 -4.64
CA GLY A 61 -19.13 15.16 -4.12
C GLY A 61 -19.00 13.98 -3.17
N PHE A 62 -20.07 13.68 -2.40
CA PHE A 62 -20.08 12.57 -1.45
C PHE A 62 -21.50 12.07 -1.19
N TYR A 63 -21.64 10.78 -0.96
CA TYR A 63 -22.79 10.17 -0.33
C TYR A 63 -22.37 8.89 0.43
N SER A 64 -23.25 8.41 1.32
CA SER A 64 -22.99 7.25 2.16
C SER A 64 -22.84 5.94 1.37
N ASN A 65 -22.00 5.05 1.86
CA ASN A 65 -21.91 3.66 1.37
C ASN A 65 -23.15 2.79 1.72
N SER A 66 -24.17 3.37 2.37
CA SER A 66 -25.43 2.69 2.66
C SER A 66 -26.34 2.56 1.43
N VAL A 67 -25.98 3.15 0.30
CA VAL A 67 -26.72 3.10 -0.96
C VAL A 67 -25.86 2.63 -2.10
N ILE A 68 -26.49 2.14 -3.16
CA ILE A 68 -25.79 1.70 -4.38
C ILE A 68 -25.05 2.89 -5.00
N ASN A 69 -23.77 2.70 -5.29
CA ASN A 69 -22.95 3.65 -6.03
C ASN A 69 -22.49 3.03 -7.35
N LYS A 70 -23.12 3.42 -8.44
CA LYS A 70 -22.83 2.89 -9.77
C LYS A 70 -21.40 3.16 -10.24
N LEU A 71 -20.74 4.24 -9.77
CA LEU A 71 -19.34 4.52 -10.09
C LEU A 71 -18.39 3.51 -9.46
N GLN A 72 -18.72 2.97 -8.27
CA GLN A 72 -17.94 1.90 -7.66
C GLN A 72 -18.09 0.58 -8.40
N GLU A 73 -19.31 0.24 -8.86
CA GLU A 73 -19.53 -0.95 -9.68
C GLU A 73 -18.77 -0.86 -11.01
N GLU A 74 -18.85 0.28 -11.70
CA GLU A 74 -18.12 0.53 -12.94
C GLU A 74 -16.59 0.47 -12.74
N LEU A 75 -16.10 1.03 -11.63
CA LEU A 75 -14.67 0.94 -11.27
C LEU A 75 -14.24 -0.51 -11.06
N ALA A 76 -15.01 -1.30 -10.31
CA ALA A 76 -14.71 -2.71 -10.06
C ALA A 76 -14.63 -3.50 -11.37
N GLU A 77 -15.59 -3.33 -12.27
CA GLU A 77 -15.60 -3.98 -13.58
C GLU A 77 -14.38 -3.58 -14.43
N ARG A 78 -14.10 -2.28 -14.53
CA ARG A 78 -12.95 -1.76 -15.33
C ARG A 78 -11.62 -2.22 -14.77
N LEU A 79 -11.47 -2.17 -13.43
CA LEU A 79 -10.24 -2.59 -12.77
C LEU A 79 -10.01 -4.09 -12.91
N GLY A 80 -11.06 -4.91 -12.74
CA GLY A 80 -10.99 -6.34 -12.94
C GLY A 80 -10.51 -6.68 -14.35
N LYS A 81 -11.14 -6.12 -15.38
CA LYS A 81 -10.73 -6.31 -16.79
C LYS A 81 -9.30 -5.85 -17.08
N ALA A 82 -8.89 -4.69 -16.53
CA ALA A 82 -7.57 -4.14 -16.77
C ALA A 82 -6.45 -4.93 -16.08
N SER A 83 -6.73 -5.50 -14.91
CA SER A 83 -5.76 -6.28 -14.13
C SER A 83 -5.74 -7.77 -14.49
N GLY A 84 -6.77 -8.29 -15.16
CA GLY A 84 -6.96 -9.72 -15.41
C GLY A 84 -7.49 -10.49 -14.19
N TYR A 85 -8.05 -9.78 -13.20
CA TYR A 85 -8.66 -10.33 -11.98
C TYR A 85 -10.14 -9.98 -11.89
N ASP A 86 -10.89 -10.24 -12.95
CA ASP A 86 -12.32 -9.92 -13.07
C ASP A 86 -13.23 -10.82 -12.20
N ASP A 87 -12.71 -11.90 -11.67
CA ASP A 87 -13.34 -12.79 -10.67
C ASP A 87 -13.13 -12.34 -9.21
N TYR A 88 -12.31 -11.30 -8.98
CA TYR A 88 -12.07 -10.73 -7.64
C TYR A 88 -13.11 -9.69 -7.26
N SER A 89 -13.31 -9.51 -5.96
CA SER A 89 -14.14 -8.44 -5.41
C SER A 89 -13.29 -7.22 -5.02
N LEU A 90 -13.77 -6.03 -5.34
CA LEU A 90 -13.11 -4.77 -4.98
C LEU A 90 -13.64 -4.26 -3.63
N PHE A 91 -12.73 -3.99 -2.70
CA PHE A 91 -13.02 -3.27 -1.46
C PHE A 91 -12.26 -1.94 -1.44
N LEU A 92 -12.98 -0.83 -1.49
CA LEU A 92 -12.41 0.52 -1.47
C LEU A 92 -12.22 1.02 -0.04
N ILE A 93 -11.05 1.58 0.21
CA ILE A 93 -10.63 2.13 1.50
C ILE A 93 -9.85 3.44 1.27
N ASN A 94 -9.41 4.12 2.34
CA ASN A 94 -8.86 5.47 2.23
C ASN A 94 -7.34 5.52 2.06
N SER A 95 -6.62 4.46 2.39
CA SER A 95 -5.15 4.45 2.35
C SER A 95 -4.58 3.05 2.12
N GLY A 96 -3.32 2.98 1.67
CA GLY A 96 -2.58 1.72 1.58
C GLY A 96 -2.43 1.00 2.91
N ALA A 97 -2.28 1.75 4.02
CA ALA A 97 -2.23 1.17 5.36
C ALA A 97 -3.55 0.46 5.72
N GLU A 98 -4.70 1.08 5.43
CA GLU A 98 -6.02 0.45 5.63
C GLU A 98 -6.22 -0.76 4.70
N ALA A 99 -5.68 -0.73 3.47
CA ALA A 99 -5.72 -1.88 2.58
C ALA A 99 -4.97 -3.08 3.18
N ASN A 100 -3.74 -2.87 3.62
CA ASN A 100 -2.93 -3.90 4.27
C ASN A 100 -3.57 -4.41 5.56
N GLU A 101 -4.11 -3.51 6.39
CA GLU A 101 -4.85 -3.82 7.62
C GLU A 101 -6.01 -4.79 7.35
N ASN A 102 -6.84 -4.46 6.35
CA ASN A 102 -8.00 -5.29 5.99
C ASN A 102 -7.59 -6.59 5.30
N ALA A 103 -6.54 -6.60 4.48
CA ALA A 103 -6.04 -7.82 3.85
C ALA A 103 -5.53 -8.82 4.91
N LEU A 104 -4.74 -8.38 5.88
CA LEU A 104 -4.26 -9.21 6.98
C LEU A 104 -5.41 -9.73 7.85
N LYS A 105 -6.39 -8.87 8.14
CA LYS A 105 -7.59 -9.26 8.88
C LYS A 105 -8.42 -10.30 8.14
N LEU A 106 -8.61 -10.14 6.83
CA LEU A 106 -9.33 -11.12 6.00
C LEU A 106 -8.60 -12.47 5.96
N ALA A 107 -7.27 -12.47 5.80
CA ALA A 107 -6.48 -13.70 5.85
C ALA A 107 -6.64 -14.43 7.18
N SER A 108 -6.61 -13.71 8.30
CA SER A 108 -6.82 -14.29 9.63
C SER A 108 -8.24 -14.84 9.82
N PHE A 109 -9.27 -14.19 9.29
CA PHE A 109 -10.63 -14.74 9.29
C PHE A 109 -10.73 -16.02 8.46
N GLN A 110 -10.01 -16.10 7.34
CA GLN A 110 -10.07 -17.25 6.44
C GLN A 110 -9.52 -18.54 7.06
N ASN A 111 -8.39 -18.45 7.79
CA ASN A 111 -7.69 -19.64 8.30
C ASN A 111 -7.58 -19.72 9.84
N GLY A 112 -8.07 -18.73 10.57
CA GLY A 112 -8.06 -18.70 12.04
C GLY A 112 -6.67 -18.49 12.67
N ARG A 113 -5.63 -18.24 11.87
CA ARG A 113 -4.25 -18.05 12.33
C ARG A 113 -3.98 -16.56 12.61
N THR A 114 -2.88 -16.25 13.29
CA THR A 114 -2.58 -14.87 13.73
C THR A 114 -1.20 -14.38 13.35
N ARG A 115 -0.27 -15.26 13.00
CA ARG A 115 1.11 -14.87 12.70
C ARG A 115 1.27 -14.42 11.26
N VAL A 116 1.99 -13.33 11.06
CA VAL A 116 2.30 -12.73 9.75
C VAL A 116 3.80 -12.85 9.48
N LEU A 117 4.17 -13.19 8.25
CA LEU A 117 5.56 -13.06 7.81
C LEU A 117 5.68 -11.81 6.94
N ALA A 118 6.75 -11.05 7.15
CA ALA A 118 7.12 -9.90 6.33
C ALA A 118 8.62 -9.93 6.00
N ALA A 119 9.02 -9.24 4.95
CA ALA A 119 10.44 -9.10 4.65
C ALA A 119 11.11 -8.08 5.57
N SER A 120 12.37 -8.28 5.92
CA SER A 120 13.18 -7.27 6.60
C SER A 120 13.23 -5.98 5.77
N HIS A 121 13.28 -4.83 6.44
CA HIS A 121 13.18 -3.49 5.86
C HIS A 121 11.83 -3.16 5.21
N ALA A 122 10.78 -3.95 5.44
CA ALA A 122 9.46 -3.68 4.90
C ALA A 122 8.82 -2.41 5.48
N PHE A 123 7.99 -1.77 4.65
CA PHE A 123 7.09 -0.70 5.08
C PHE A 123 5.68 -0.98 4.55
N HIS A 124 4.74 -1.26 5.44
CA HIS A 124 3.36 -1.59 5.08
C HIS A 124 2.32 -0.59 5.59
N GLY A 125 2.74 0.40 6.35
CA GLY A 125 1.86 1.46 6.85
C GLY A 125 2.10 1.80 8.32
N ARG A 126 1.20 2.61 8.89
CA ARG A 126 1.31 3.14 10.26
C ARG A 126 0.04 2.95 11.09
N THR A 127 -0.93 2.22 10.58
CA THR A 127 -2.06 1.71 11.35
C THR A 127 -1.66 0.42 12.08
N SER A 128 -2.51 -0.13 12.92
CA SER A 128 -2.17 -1.14 13.92
C SER A 128 -1.39 -2.36 13.39
N LEU A 129 -2.01 -3.20 12.56
CA LEU A 129 -1.33 -4.38 11.99
C LEU A 129 -0.31 -3.98 10.92
N ALA A 130 -0.59 -2.93 10.15
CA ALA A 130 0.32 -2.46 9.10
C ALA A 130 1.64 -1.92 9.68
N VAL A 131 1.60 -1.23 10.85
CA VAL A 131 2.83 -0.77 11.52
C VAL A 131 3.56 -1.92 12.19
N GLU A 132 2.86 -2.91 12.73
CA GLU A 132 3.48 -4.12 13.26
C GLU A 132 4.21 -4.93 12.20
N ALA A 133 3.68 -4.94 10.96
CA ALA A 133 4.32 -5.54 9.79
C ALA A 133 5.38 -4.64 9.12
N THR A 134 5.65 -3.46 9.65
CA THR A 134 6.69 -2.53 9.20
C THR A 134 7.96 -2.70 10.05
N ASP A 135 9.08 -3.00 9.38
CA ASP A 135 10.37 -3.23 10.05
C ASP A 135 11.05 -1.89 10.41
N ASN A 136 10.39 -1.14 11.31
CA ASN A 136 10.90 0.12 11.83
C ASN A 136 10.45 0.35 13.29
N PRO A 137 11.27 -0.02 14.29
CA PRO A 137 10.90 0.11 15.69
C PRO A 137 10.67 1.56 16.16
N LYS A 138 11.15 2.57 15.40
CA LYS A 138 10.97 3.98 15.76
C LYS A 138 9.53 4.48 15.59
N ILE A 139 8.74 3.82 14.76
CA ILE A 139 7.34 4.19 14.50
C ILE A 139 6.34 3.18 15.05
N ASN A 140 6.82 2.07 15.59
CA ASN A 140 5.99 1.03 16.19
C ASN A 140 5.80 1.33 17.68
N ALA A 141 4.61 1.78 18.06
CA ALA A 141 4.30 2.10 19.45
C ALA A 141 4.10 0.80 20.27
N PRO A 142 4.31 0.82 21.60
CA PRO A 142 4.11 -0.36 22.45
C PRO A 142 2.76 -1.06 22.27
N ILE A 143 1.69 -0.30 22.03
CA ILE A 143 0.34 -0.84 21.76
C ILE A 143 0.24 -1.63 20.45
N ASN A 144 1.19 -1.43 19.53
CA ASN A 144 1.24 -2.11 18.24
C ASN A 144 2.30 -3.22 18.18
N SER A 145 3.02 -3.46 19.29
CA SER A 145 4.09 -4.47 19.38
C SER A 145 3.54 -5.76 20.01
N ASN A 146 2.64 -6.44 19.31
CA ASN A 146 1.93 -7.60 19.84
C ASN A 146 2.64 -8.94 19.51
N GLY A 147 3.71 -8.93 18.73
CA GLY A 147 4.50 -10.10 18.38
C GLY A 147 3.88 -10.99 17.31
N HIS A 148 2.92 -10.48 16.55
CA HIS A 148 2.30 -11.25 15.47
C HIS A 148 3.16 -11.31 14.20
N THR A 149 4.13 -10.41 14.01
CA THR A 149 4.95 -10.36 12.80
C THR A 149 6.34 -10.94 13.00
N THR A 150 6.76 -11.80 12.08
CA THR A 150 8.14 -12.29 11.96
C THR A 150 8.77 -11.72 10.70
N PHE A 151 9.92 -11.04 10.86
CA PHE A 151 10.67 -10.49 9.73
C PHE A 151 11.74 -11.47 9.26
N LEU A 152 11.83 -11.67 7.94
CA LEU A 152 12.78 -12.59 7.29
C LEU A 152 13.54 -11.86 6.18
N PRO A 153 14.78 -12.28 5.85
CA PRO A 153 15.52 -11.65 4.76
C PRO A 153 14.77 -11.77 3.42
N MET A 154 14.71 -10.67 2.66
CA MET A 154 14.18 -10.70 1.29
C MET A 154 14.98 -11.67 0.44
N ASN A 155 14.32 -12.46 -0.40
CA ASN A 155 14.87 -13.48 -1.28
C ASN A 155 15.43 -14.75 -0.57
N ASP A 156 15.23 -14.90 0.73
CA ASP A 156 15.55 -16.13 1.47
C ASP A 156 14.30 -17.05 1.51
N LEU A 157 14.06 -17.76 0.41
CA LEU A 157 12.89 -18.63 0.28
C LEU A 157 12.88 -19.77 1.31
N ASP A 158 14.05 -20.28 1.70
CA ASP A 158 14.12 -21.39 2.64
C ASP A 158 13.75 -20.95 4.06
N ALA A 159 14.11 -19.74 4.48
CA ALA A 159 13.66 -19.16 5.73
C ALA A 159 12.13 -19.00 5.76
N PHE A 160 11.51 -18.49 4.67
CA PHE A 160 10.06 -18.38 4.58
C PHE A 160 9.37 -19.75 4.62
N LYS A 161 9.86 -20.75 3.89
CA LYS A 161 9.33 -22.12 3.92
C LYS A 161 9.40 -22.75 5.30
N ALA A 162 10.52 -22.57 6.02
CA ALA A 162 10.68 -23.08 7.38
C ALA A 162 9.65 -22.48 8.35
N GLU A 163 9.35 -21.18 8.22
CA GLU A 163 8.34 -20.52 9.05
C GLU A 163 6.92 -20.92 8.65
N LEU A 164 6.60 -21.01 7.36
CA LEU A 164 5.31 -21.47 6.86
C LEU A 164 5.01 -22.91 7.30
N GLY A 165 6.02 -23.78 7.31
CA GLY A 165 5.89 -25.16 7.74
C GLY A 165 5.46 -25.36 9.20
N LYS A 166 5.49 -24.31 10.04
CA LYS A 166 5.00 -24.36 11.43
C LYS A 166 3.46 -24.38 11.52
N GLY A 167 2.75 -23.98 10.46
CA GLY A 167 1.29 -24.10 10.35
C GLY A 167 0.50 -23.02 11.10
N ASP A 168 1.13 -21.99 11.64
CA ASP A 168 0.52 -20.92 12.43
C ASP A 168 0.49 -19.56 11.72
N VAL A 169 1.03 -19.48 10.48
CA VAL A 169 1.10 -18.26 9.68
C VAL A 169 -0.25 -18.03 8.99
N CYS A 170 -0.85 -16.85 9.22
CA CYS A 170 -2.09 -16.46 8.55
C CYS A 170 -1.86 -15.83 7.18
N ALA A 171 -0.76 -15.11 7.03
CA ALA A 171 -0.44 -14.39 5.80
C ALA A 171 1.05 -14.12 5.68
N VAL A 172 1.49 -13.95 4.42
CA VAL A 172 2.77 -13.32 4.08
C VAL A 172 2.46 -11.99 3.39
N ILE A 173 3.09 -10.90 3.85
CA ILE A 173 2.98 -9.59 3.22
C ILE A 173 4.32 -9.16 2.67
N ILE A 174 4.36 -8.84 1.37
CA ILE A 174 5.59 -8.55 0.63
C ILE A 174 5.42 -7.34 -0.29
N GLU A 175 6.40 -6.45 -0.29
CA GLU A 175 6.60 -5.48 -1.36
C GLU A 175 7.43 -6.14 -2.47
N CYS A 176 6.94 -6.15 -3.71
CA CYS A 176 7.75 -6.64 -4.85
C CYS A 176 8.99 -5.76 -5.05
N ILE A 177 8.86 -4.48 -4.75
CA ILE A 177 9.92 -3.47 -4.72
C ILE A 177 9.78 -2.72 -3.40
N GLN A 178 10.71 -2.89 -2.47
CA GLN A 178 10.70 -2.14 -1.22
C GLN A 178 11.06 -0.68 -1.48
N GLY A 179 10.10 0.22 -1.39
CA GLY A 179 10.33 1.65 -1.60
C GLY A 179 11.14 2.27 -0.46
N VAL A 180 10.56 2.31 0.73
CA VAL A 180 11.15 2.89 1.94
C VAL A 180 12.40 2.11 2.39
N GLY A 181 12.42 0.80 2.17
CA GLY A 181 13.53 -0.09 2.51
C GLY A 181 14.79 0.05 1.65
N GLY A 182 14.84 1.00 0.70
CA GLY A 182 16.02 1.32 -0.11
C GLY A 182 16.04 0.62 -1.47
N ILE A 183 14.89 0.53 -2.12
CA ILE A 183 14.69 0.02 -3.49
C ILE A 183 15.26 -1.39 -3.67
N ARG A 184 14.89 -2.28 -2.77
CA ARG A 184 15.26 -3.70 -2.82
C ARG A 184 14.22 -4.47 -3.63
N LEU A 185 14.68 -5.34 -4.52
CA LEU A 185 13.84 -6.11 -5.43
C LEU A 185 13.69 -7.56 -4.95
N ALA A 186 12.46 -8.05 -5.01
CA ALA A 186 12.21 -9.48 -4.95
C ALA A 186 12.54 -10.13 -6.29
N THR A 187 13.23 -11.29 -6.26
CA THR A 187 13.49 -12.05 -7.49
C THR A 187 12.24 -12.82 -7.92
N ALA A 188 12.14 -13.11 -9.23
CA ALA A 188 11.02 -13.90 -9.76
C ALA A 188 10.96 -15.30 -9.13
N GLU A 189 12.11 -15.94 -8.95
CA GLU A 189 12.23 -17.27 -8.34
C GLU A 189 11.72 -17.27 -6.90
N PHE A 190 12.09 -16.23 -6.12
CA PHE A 190 11.61 -16.05 -4.76
C PHE A 190 10.10 -15.89 -4.72
N MET A 191 9.53 -15.00 -5.54
CA MET A 191 8.10 -14.72 -5.55
C MET A 191 7.27 -15.94 -5.98
N GLN A 192 7.71 -16.67 -7.01
CA GLN A 192 7.05 -17.89 -7.47
C GLN A 192 7.14 -19.01 -6.42
N GLY A 193 8.32 -19.19 -5.83
CA GLY A 193 8.53 -20.18 -4.77
C GLY A 193 7.73 -19.87 -3.51
N LEU A 194 7.65 -18.59 -3.13
CA LEU A 194 6.88 -18.12 -1.98
C LEU A 194 5.38 -18.31 -2.22
N ARG A 195 4.87 -17.95 -3.41
CA ARG A 195 3.47 -18.19 -3.76
C ARG A 195 3.10 -19.66 -3.63
N LYS A 196 3.94 -20.55 -4.23
CA LYS A 196 3.74 -21.98 -4.09
C LYS A 196 3.76 -22.44 -2.63
N ALA A 197 4.70 -21.98 -1.83
CA ALA A 197 4.79 -22.37 -0.41
C ALA A 197 3.54 -21.92 0.38
N CYS A 198 2.99 -20.74 0.09
CA CYS A 198 1.74 -20.28 0.69
C CYS A 198 0.55 -21.15 0.27
N ASP A 199 0.46 -21.54 -1.00
CA ASP A 199 -0.62 -22.43 -1.50
C ASP A 199 -0.53 -23.83 -0.86
N ASP A 200 0.67 -24.35 -0.67
CA ASP A 200 0.91 -25.68 -0.08
C ASP A 200 0.58 -25.71 1.44
N THR A 201 0.62 -24.56 2.14
CA THR A 201 0.46 -24.47 3.61
C THR A 201 -0.86 -23.82 4.07
N GLY A 202 -1.64 -23.27 3.14
CA GLY A 202 -2.94 -22.62 3.42
C GLY A 202 -2.80 -21.31 4.17
#